data_e6db999bedf4235262ec4be5b44c2838
#
_entry.id   e6db999bedf4235262ec4be5b44c2838
#
_cell.length_a   1.000
_cell.length_b   1.000
_cell.length_c   1.000
_cell.angle_alpha   90.00
_cell.angle_beta   90.00
_cell.angle_gamma   90.00
#
_symmetry.space_group_name_H-M   'P 1'
#
loop_
_entity.id
_entity.type
_entity.pdbx_description
1 polymer ?
#
loop_
_entity_poly.entity_id
_entity_poly.type
_entity_poly.pdbx_seq_one_letter_code
_entity_poly.pdbx_strand_id
1 'polypeptide(L)'
;FKIEKENRKYFEFGGSNAFVTFKIWYDSVVLNKQAFIKIQVNFIEKLNYSIKEMPAIFILGNKDKKEIETLFPNYSYLTEPVRIKVYDVIEILIEKVRAILTRRGIKARDFVDIFLIVKKEKLNLNDFKKQIEAKISDMLKFEKYNENIKNKETQLKEDLI
;
A
#
# COMPACT_ATOMS: atom_id res chain seq x y z
N PHE A 1 23.90 15.03 -8.23
CA PHE A 1 23.79 13.59 -7.95
C PHE A 1 23.48 12.86 -9.24
N LYS A 2 24.44 12.07 -9.77
CA LYS A 2 24.17 11.16 -10.89
C LYS A 2 23.72 9.83 -10.28
N ILE A 3 22.45 9.49 -10.43
CA ILE A 3 21.95 8.17 -10.02
C ILE A 3 22.20 7.23 -11.19
N GLU A 4 23.06 6.25 -11.01
CA GLU A 4 23.29 5.19 -11.99
C GLU A 4 22.05 4.30 -12.06
N LYS A 5 21.52 4.10 -13.28
CA LYS A 5 20.25 3.37 -13.53
C LYS A 5 20.21 1.92 -13.01
N GLU A 6 21.35 1.34 -12.67
CA GLU A 6 21.49 -0.06 -12.24
C GLU A 6 21.84 -0.24 -10.76
N ASN A 7 21.82 0.83 -9.96
CA ASN A 7 22.17 0.72 -8.55
C ASN A 7 21.01 0.18 -7.71
N ARG A 8 20.77 -1.13 -7.79
CA ARG A 8 19.72 -1.87 -7.06
C ARG A 8 19.80 -1.72 -5.53
N LYS A 9 20.92 -1.23 -5.01
CA LYS A 9 21.04 -0.90 -3.59
C LYS A 9 20.10 0.23 -3.20
N TYR A 10 19.91 1.22 -4.09
CA TYR A 10 19.12 2.42 -3.79
C TYR A 10 17.78 2.47 -4.52
N PHE A 11 17.68 1.90 -5.71
CA PHE A 11 16.42 1.86 -6.44
C PHE A 11 16.34 0.66 -7.40
N GLU A 12 15.12 0.23 -7.67
CA GLU A 12 14.77 -0.84 -8.59
C GLU A 12 13.58 -0.44 -9.43
N PHE A 13 13.68 -0.64 -10.75
CA PHE A 13 12.52 -0.60 -11.63
C PHE A 13 11.85 -1.96 -11.68
N GLY A 14 10.52 -1.99 -11.70
CA GLY A 14 9.74 -3.22 -11.79
C GLY A 14 8.55 -3.10 -12.73
N GLY A 15 7.94 -4.24 -13.06
CA GLY A 15 6.75 -4.28 -13.91
C GLY A 15 6.96 -3.64 -15.29
N SER A 16 8.08 -3.91 -15.97
CA SER A 16 8.45 -3.27 -17.23
C SER A 16 8.47 -1.73 -17.14
N ASN A 17 9.11 -1.24 -16.08
CA ASN A 17 9.20 0.20 -15.73
C ASN A 17 7.87 0.85 -15.30
N ALA A 18 6.87 0.04 -14.94
CA ALA A 18 5.59 0.54 -14.46
C ALA A 18 5.66 1.12 -13.04
N PHE A 19 6.65 0.72 -12.25
CA PHE A 19 6.89 1.27 -10.92
C PHE A 19 8.39 1.33 -10.60
N VAL A 20 8.74 2.19 -9.64
CA VAL A 20 10.07 2.27 -9.08
C VAL A 20 10.01 2.05 -7.56
N THR A 21 11.00 1.36 -7.04
CA THR A 21 11.22 1.20 -5.61
C THR A 21 12.48 1.95 -5.22
N PHE A 22 12.37 2.90 -4.31
CA PHE A 22 13.50 3.56 -3.65
C PHE A 22 13.77 2.91 -2.30
N LYS A 23 15.04 2.76 -1.95
CA LYS A 23 15.51 2.25 -0.66
C LYS A 23 16.34 3.33 0.03
N ILE A 24 15.82 3.91 1.11
CA ILE A 24 16.50 4.92 1.92
C ILE A 24 17.15 4.18 3.08
N TRP A 25 18.45 4.01 3.01
CA TRP A 25 19.23 3.29 4.01
C TRP A 25 19.53 4.16 5.23
N TYR A 26 19.48 3.55 6.40
CA TYR A 26 19.81 4.18 7.68
C TYR A 26 20.36 3.13 8.66
N ASP A 27 21.13 3.58 9.64
CA ASP A 27 21.60 2.74 10.73
C ASP A 27 20.54 2.73 11.84
N SER A 28 19.95 1.56 12.08
CA SER A 28 18.91 1.40 13.09
C SER A 28 19.54 1.22 14.46
N VAL A 29 19.30 2.16 15.36
CA VAL A 29 19.74 2.08 16.77
C VAL A 29 19.07 0.91 17.48
N VAL A 30 17.78 0.65 17.19
CA VAL A 30 17.00 -0.43 17.83
C VAL A 30 17.48 -1.81 17.39
N LEU A 31 17.77 -1.98 16.09
CA LEU A 31 18.20 -3.26 15.52
C LEU A 31 19.70 -3.46 15.53
N ASN A 32 20.45 -2.42 15.89
CA ASN A 32 21.93 -2.35 15.80
C ASN A 32 22.49 -2.88 14.48
N LYS A 33 21.82 -2.54 13.37
CA LYS A 33 22.19 -2.92 12.01
C LYS A 33 21.64 -1.96 10.99
N GLN A 34 22.19 -2.03 9.77
CA GLN A 34 21.69 -1.29 8.64
C GLN A 34 20.27 -1.76 8.25
N ALA A 35 19.35 -0.83 8.08
CA ALA A 35 17.99 -1.07 7.65
C ALA A 35 17.62 -0.08 6.53
N PHE A 36 16.47 -0.23 5.89
CA PHE A 36 16.03 0.71 4.86
C PHE A 36 14.51 0.94 4.91
N ILE A 37 14.13 2.16 4.56
CA ILE A 37 12.75 2.52 4.28
C ILE A 37 12.51 2.28 2.79
N LYS A 38 11.46 1.53 2.48
CA LYS A 38 11.05 1.22 1.11
C LYS A 38 9.95 2.16 0.66
N ILE A 39 10.22 2.95 -0.39
CA ILE A 39 9.22 3.81 -1.04
C ILE A 39 8.97 3.26 -2.44
N GLN A 40 7.70 2.93 -2.74
CA GLN A 40 7.30 2.47 -4.07
C GLN A 40 6.42 3.51 -4.74
N VAL A 41 6.78 3.89 -5.96
CA VAL A 41 6.01 4.80 -6.79
C VAL A 41 5.49 4.04 -8.00
N ASN A 42 4.18 4.05 -8.20
CA ASN A 42 3.51 3.43 -9.33
C ASN A 42 3.16 4.52 -10.36
N PHE A 43 3.56 4.33 -11.62
CA PHE A 43 3.37 5.31 -12.70
C PHE A 43 2.13 5.05 -13.57
N ILE A 44 1.52 3.87 -13.46
CA ILE A 44 0.44 3.44 -14.34
C ILE A 44 -0.89 3.24 -13.63
N GLU A 45 -0.94 3.53 -12.34
CA GLU A 45 -2.17 3.35 -11.57
C GLU A 45 -3.22 4.39 -11.98
N LYS A 46 -4.40 3.91 -12.34
CA LYS A 46 -5.58 4.73 -12.59
C LYS A 46 -6.46 4.73 -11.34
N LEU A 47 -6.82 5.91 -10.88
CA LEU A 47 -7.70 6.08 -9.73
C LEU A 47 -9.14 6.31 -10.20
N ASN A 48 -10.10 5.65 -9.56
CA ASN A 48 -11.54 5.88 -9.74
C ASN A 48 -12.03 7.02 -8.83
N TYR A 49 -11.33 7.25 -7.72
CA TYR A 49 -11.68 8.25 -6.71
C TYR A 49 -10.55 9.25 -6.54
N SER A 50 -10.92 10.49 -6.25
CA SER A 50 -9.94 11.58 -6.03
C SER A 50 -9.11 11.34 -4.78
N ILE A 51 -7.85 11.76 -4.85
CA ILE A 51 -6.95 11.79 -3.70
C ILE A 51 -7.48 12.79 -2.67
N LYS A 52 -7.49 12.40 -1.41
CA LYS A 52 -7.86 13.24 -0.26
C LYS A 52 -6.61 13.72 0.48
N GLU A 53 -6.71 14.86 1.11
CA GLU A 53 -5.69 15.36 2.01
C GLU A 53 -6.14 15.15 3.46
N MET A 54 -5.38 14.38 4.23
CA MET A 54 -5.72 14.01 5.60
C MET A 54 -4.52 14.20 6.54
N PRO A 55 -4.75 14.51 7.82
CA PRO A 55 -3.69 14.53 8.80
C PRO A 55 -3.17 13.10 9.04
N ALA A 56 -1.86 12.93 9.06
CA ALA A 56 -1.25 11.69 9.53
C ALA A 56 -1.53 11.52 11.01
N ILE A 57 -2.00 10.33 11.40
CA ILE A 57 -2.21 9.99 12.79
C ILE A 57 -0.92 9.34 13.30
N PHE A 58 -0.31 9.95 14.33
CA PHE A 58 0.82 9.35 14.99
C PHE A 58 0.37 8.19 15.88
N ILE A 59 1.20 7.15 15.98
CA ILE A 59 0.97 6.00 16.86
C ILE A 59 1.00 6.47 18.33
N LEU A 60 1.80 7.50 18.60
CA LEU A 60 1.86 8.16 19.91
C LEU A 60 0.56 8.94 20.13
N GLY A 61 -0.20 8.57 21.16
CA GLY A 61 -1.44 9.25 21.50
C GLY A 61 -1.21 10.67 22.04
N ASN A 62 -2.29 11.45 22.21
CA ASN A 62 -2.20 12.82 22.75
C ASN A 62 -1.57 12.91 24.14
N LYS A 63 -1.57 11.81 24.93
CA LYS A 63 -0.92 11.77 26.26
C LYS A 63 0.60 11.84 26.14
N ASP A 64 1.15 11.24 25.10
CA ASP A 64 2.60 11.16 24.90
C ASP A 64 3.18 12.47 24.34
N LYS A 65 2.32 13.33 23.76
CA LYS A 65 2.73 14.61 23.19
C LYS A 65 3.40 15.52 24.22
N LYS A 66 2.76 15.71 25.38
CA LYS A 66 3.31 16.55 26.47
C LYS A 66 4.61 16.00 27.02
N GLU A 67 4.71 14.68 27.12
CA GLU A 67 5.92 14.01 27.58
C GLU A 67 7.08 14.23 26.58
N ILE A 68 6.82 14.05 25.29
CA ILE A 68 7.82 14.30 24.25
C ILE A 68 8.25 15.76 24.22
N GLU A 69 7.32 16.71 24.30
CA GLU A 69 7.63 18.14 24.32
C GLU A 69 8.46 18.54 25.56
N THR A 70 8.24 17.86 26.69
CA THR A 70 8.95 18.15 27.95
C THR A 70 10.32 17.49 28.00
N LEU A 71 10.39 16.20 27.69
CA LEU A 71 11.62 15.41 27.81
C LEU A 71 12.53 15.52 26.59
N PHE A 72 11.95 15.78 25.42
CA PHE A 72 12.65 15.83 24.13
C PHE A 72 12.25 17.05 23.30
N PRO A 73 12.47 18.28 23.78
CA PRO A 73 11.98 19.49 23.11
C PRO A 73 12.49 19.64 21.67
N ASN A 74 13.68 19.15 21.37
CA ASN A 74 14.24 19.15 20.01
C ASN A 74 13.49 18.24 19.02
N TYR A 75 12.62 17.35 19.51
CA TYR A 75 11.82 16.42 18.72
C TYR A 75 10.32 16.74 18.75
N SER A 76 9.93 17.90 19.30
CA SER A 76 8.52 18.33 19.38
C SER A 76 7.83 18.37 18.01
N TYR A 77 8.57 18.67 16.94
CA TYR A 77 8.07 18.63 15.56
C TYR A 77 7.49 17.28 15.14
N LEU A 78 7.91 16.16 15.79
CA LEU A 78 7.37 14.83 15.51
C LEU A 78 5.92 14.67 15.99
N THR A 79 5.44 15.56 16.84
CA THR A 79 4.06 15.56 17.36
C THR A 79 3.14 16.48 16.54
N GLU A 80 3.68 17.25 15.61
CA GLU A 80 2.88 18.14 14.77
C GLU A 80 2.14 17.34 13.69
N PRO A 81 0.86 17.65 13.45
CA PRO A 81 0.08 16.97 12.43
C PRO A 81 0.62 17.31 11.03
N VAL A 82 1.10 16.29 10.33
CA VAL A 82 1.53 16.41 8.94
C VAL A 82 0.36 16.05 8.02
N ARG A 83 -0.04 16.97 7.14
CA ARG A 83 -1.05 16.68 6.11
C ARG A 83 -0.41 15.92 4.96
N ILE A 84 -1.02 14.79 4.61
CA ILE A 84 -0.54 13.93 3.53
C ILE A 84 -1.67 13.64 2.54
N LYS A 85 -1.31 13.45 1.28
CA LYS A 85 -2.23 12.98 0.26
C LYS A 85 -2.43 11.48 0.40
N VAL A 86 -3.69 11.05 0.50
CA VAL A 86 -4.06 9.65 0.70
C VAL A 86 -5.11 9.22 -0.32
N TYR A 87 -5.13 7.95 -0.63
CA TYR A 87 -6.20 7.38 -1.42
C TYR A 87 -7.53 7.39 -0.66
N ASP A 88 -8.62 7.53 -1.38
CA ASP A 88 -9.94 7.27 -0.83
C ASP A 88 -10.02 5.83 -0.31
N VAL A 89 -10.71 5.61 0.78
CA VAL A 89 -10.86 4.27 1.38
C VAL A 89 -11.53 3.28 0.43
N ILE A 90 -12.45 3.76 -0.41
CA ILE A 90 -13.10 2.94 -1.45
C ILE A 90 -12.09 2.57 -2.53
N GLU A 91 -11.20 3.50 -2.92
CA GLU A 91 -10.13 3.19 -3.86
C GLU A 91 -9.21 2.08 -3.31
N ILE A 92 -8.86 2.15 -2.01
CA ILE A 92 -8.07 1.12 -1.34
C ILE A 92 -8.81 -0.23 -1.35
N LEU A 93 -10.11 -0.22 -1.06
CA LEU A 93 -10.96 -1.43 -1.08
C LEU A 93 -10.96 -2.10 -2.45
N ILE A 94 -11.25 -1.34 -3.51
CA ILE A 94 -11.28 -1.83 -4.88
C ILE A 94 -9.91 -2.40 -5.30
N GLU A 95 -8.84 -1.70 -4.93
CA GLU A 95 -7.47 -2.13 -5.23
C GLU A 95 -7.10 -3.43 -4.50
N LYS A 96 -7.56 -3.63 -3.27
CA LYS A 96 -7.38 -4.87 -2.52
C LYS A 96 -8.12 -6.05 -3.18
N VAL A 97 -9.37 -5.85 -3.58
CA VAL A 97 -10.13 -6.87 -4.32
C VAL A 97 -9.45 -7.22 -5.64
N ARG A 98 -9.06 -6.21 -6.43
CA ARG A 98 -8.30 -6.43 -7.66
C ARG A 98 -7.02 -7.22 -7.39
N ALA A 99 -6.27 -6.86 -6.34
CA ALA A 99 -5.01 -7.51 -5.99
C ALA A 99 -5.19 -8.99 -5.63
N ILE A 100 -6.25 -9.35 -4.90
CA ILE A 100 -6.58 -10.76 -4.60
C ILE A 100 -6.82 -11.53 -5.89
N LEU A 101 -7.58 -10.97 -6.81
CA LEU A 101 -7.98 -11.67 -8.05
C LEU A 101 -6.83 -11.79 -9.05
N THR A 102 -6.00 -10.77 -9.21
CA THR A 102 -4.99 -10.71 -10.28
C THR A 102 -3.58 -11.15 -9.86
N ARG A 103 -3.28 -11.19 -8.56
CA ARG A 103 -1.95 -11.57 -8.06
C ARG A 103 -1.77 -13.09 -8.10
N ARG A 104 -0.54 -13.55 -8.39
CA ARG A 104 -0.16 -14.94 -8.14
C ARG A 104 -0.10 -15.18 -6.63
N GLY A 105 -0.76 -16.23 -6.17
CA GLY A 105 -0.87 -16.58 -4.75
C GLY A 105 -1.82 -15.67 -3.96
N ILE A 106 -2.02 -16.02 -2.71
CA ILE A 106 -2.96 -15.41 -1.77
C ILE A 106 -2.19 -14.71 -0.65
N LYS A 107 -2.66 -13.55 -0.24
CA LYS A 107 -2.14 -12.85 0.94
C LYS A 107 -3.28 -12.63 1.92
N ALA A 108 -3.29 -13.39 3.01
CA ALA A 108 -4.32 -13.32 4.04
C ALA A 108 -4.61 -11.89 4.53
N ARG A 109 -3.57 -11.05 4.63
CA ARG A 109 -3.75 -9.63 5.02
C ARG A 109 -4.69 -8.85 4.12
N ASP A 110 -4.73 -9.15 2.80
CA ASP A 110 -5.61 -8.42 1.87
C ASP A 110 -7.10 -8.72 2.18
N PHE A 111 -7.42 -9.94 2.63
CA PHE A 111 -8.77 -10.29 3.11
C PHE A 111 -9.10 -9.60 4.44
N VAL A 112 -8.15 -9.56 5.38
CA VAL A 112 -8.32 -8.86 6.66
C VAL A 112 -8.57 -7.38 6.41
N ASP A 113 -7.81 -6.76 5.53
CA ASP A 113 -7.97 -5.34 5.17
C ASP A 113 -9.36 -5.09 4.57
N ILE A 114 -9.82 -5.93 3.62
CA ILE A 114 -11.17 -5.82 3.04
C ILE A 114 -12.24 -5.95 4.13
N PHE A 115 -12.14 -6.96 4.98
CA PHE A 115 -13.10 -7.17 6.07
C PHE A 115 -13.18 -5.96 7.01
N LEU A 116 -12.03 -5.42 7.42
CA LEU A 116 -11.97 -4.27 8.31
C LEU A 116 -12.53 -3.01 7.66
N ILE A 117 -12.21 -2.75 6.39
CA ILE A 117 -12.74 -1.59 5.65
C ILE A 117 -14.26 -1.71 5.51
N VAL A 118 -14.75 -2.85 5.02
CA VAL A 118 -16.19 -3.09 4.83
C VAL A 118 -16.95 -2.92 6.14
N LYS A 119 -16.44 -3.51 7.23
CA LYS A 119 -17.06 -3.43 8.56
C LYS A 119 -17.06 -2.01 9.13
N LYS A 120 -15.92 -1.31 9.04
CA LYS A 120 -15.75 0.03 9.61
C LYS A 120 -16.57 1.07 8.87
N GLU A 121 -16.52 1.03 7.55
CA GLU A 121 -17.21 2.01 6.69
C GLU A 121 -18.66 1.59 6.35
N LYS A 122 -19.10 0.41 6.83
CA LYS A 122 -20.45 -0.16 6.57
C LYS A 122 -20.77 -0.24 5.08
N LEU A 123 -19.79 -0.68 4.28
CA LEU A 123 -19.88 -0.77 2.83
C LEU A 123 -20.44 -2.14 2.39
N ASN A 124 -21.03 -2.17 1.18
CA ASN A 124 -21.35 -3.42 0.49
C ASN A 124 -20.48 -3.54 -0.77
N LEU A 125 -19.72 -4.62 -0.89
CA LEU A 125 -18.83 -4.84 -2.04
C LEU A 125 -19.56 -4.86 -3.38
N ASN A 126 -20.81 -5.28 -3.40
CA ASN A 126 -21.60 -5.32 -4.63
C ASN A 126 -21.84 -3.93 -5.24
N ASP A 127 -21.83 -2.88 -4.40
CA ASP A 127 -22.03 -1.50 -4.87
C ASP A 127 -20.86 -1.02 -5.73
N PHE A 128 -19.69 -1.66 -5.59
CA PHE A 128 -18.45 -1.31 -6.29
C PHE A 128 -18.09 -2.29 -7.42
N LYS A 129 -18.99 -3.20 -7.77
CA LYS A 129 -18.75 -4.25 -8.78
C LYS A 129 -18.22 -3.68 -10.10
N LYS A 130 -18.84 -2.63 -10.62
CA LYS A 130 -18.45 -1.99 -11.89
C LYS A 130 -17.02 -1.42 -11.85
N GLN A 131 -16.66 -0.76 -10.76
CA GLN A 131 -15.32 -0.18 -10.57
C GLN A 131 -14.26 -1.27 -10.42
N ILE A 132 -14.59 -2.36 -9.70
CA ILE A 132 -13.72 -3.53 -9.56
C ILE A 132 -13.49 -4.18 -10.93
N GLU A 133 -14.56 -4.41 -11.69
CA GLU A 133 -14.49 -5.00 -13.04
C GLU A 133 -13.67 -4.13 -14.00
N ALA A 134 -13.83 -2.81 -13.94
CA ALA A 134 -13.05 -1.88 -14.77
C ALA A 134 -11.54 -1.98 -14.44
N LYS A 135 -11.16 -2.00 -13.17
CA LYS A 135 -9.75 -2.18 -12.76
C LYS A 135 -9.19 -3.53 -13.16
N ILE A 136 -9.98 -4.60 -13.04
CA ILE A 136 -9.57 -5.94 -13.46
C ILE A 136 -9.38 -5.96 -14.99
N SER A 137 -10.32 -5.42 -15.75
CA SER A 137 -10.26 -5.35 -17.21
C SER A 137 -8.99 -4.66 -17.73
N ASP A 138 -8.57 -3.57 -17.07
CA ASP A 138 -7.30 -2.91 -17.42
C ASP A 138 -6.08 -3.82 -17.18
N MET A 139 -6.13 -4.69 -16.18
CA MET A 139 -5.05 -5.65 -15.89
C MET A 139 -5.07 -6.87 -16.82
N LEU A 140 -6.25 -7.28 -17.32
CA LEU A 140 -6.39 -8.42 -18.23
C LEU A 140 -5.74 -8.22 -19.61
N LYS A 141 -5.32 -7.02 -19.94
CA LYS A 141 -4.48 -6.72 -21.10
C LYS A 141 -3.12 -7.44 -21.03
N PHE A 142 -2.72 -7.90 -19.84
CA PHE A 142 -1.48 -8.62 -19.62
C PHE A 142 -1.78 -10.10 -19.35
N GLU A 143 -1.25 -10.99 -20.18
CA GLU A 143 -1.51 -12.44 -20.18
C GLU A 143 -1.34 -13.10 -18.78
N LYS A 144 -0.27 -12.76 -18.07
CA LYS A 144 0.00 -13.27 -16.71
C LYS A 144 -1.15 -13.07 -15.71
N TYR A 145 -1.94 -12.00 -15.87
CA TYR A 145 -3.08 -11.75 -14.98
C TYR A 145 -4.30 -12.56 -15.38
N ASN A 146 -4.47 -12.84 -16.69
CA ASN A 146 -5.49 -13.75 -17.18
C ASN A 146 -5.31 -15.15 -16.61
N GLU A 147 -4.07 -15.67 -16.65
CA GLU A 147 -3.74 -16.96 -16.05
C GLU A 147 -3.96 -17.00 -14.55
N ASN A 148 -3.54 -15.94 -13.85
CA ASN A 148 -3.75 -15.84 -12.40
C ASN A 148 -5.23 -15.87 -12.02
N ILE A 149 -6.11 -15.21 -12.77
CA ILE A 149 -7.56 -15.21 -12.51
C ILE A 149 -8.15 -16.60 -12.77
N LYS A 150 -7.80 -17.24 -13.91
CA LYS A 150 -8.28 -18.59 -14.24
C LYS A 150 -7.95 -19.61 -13.15
N ASN A 151 -6.76 -19.50 -12.56
CA ASN A 151 -6.29 -20.41 -11.54
C ASN A 151 -6.69 -19.99 -10.11
N LYS A 152 -7.38 -18.85 -9.94
CA LYS A 152 -7.60 -18.28 -8.61
C LYS A 152 -8.53 -19.13 -7.74
N GLU A 153 -9.55 -19.74 -8.32
CA GLU A 153 -10.47 -20.60 -7.58
C GLU A 153 -9.75 -21.84 -6.99
N THR A 154 -8.89 -22.46 -7.78
CA THR A 154 -8.07 -23.60 -7.34
C THR A 154 -7.13 -23.17 -6.22
N GLN A 155 -6.41 -22.06 -6.40
CA GLN A 155 -5.50 -21.52 -5.39
C GLN A 155 -6.23 -21.20 -4.07
N LEU A 156 -7.45 -20.62 -4.14
CA LEU A 156 -8.24 -20.34 -2.94
C LEU A 156 -8.64 -21.62 -2.19
N LYS A 157 -8.93 -22.69 -2.90
CA LYS A 157 -9.26 -24.00 -2.29
C LYS A 157 -8.03 -24.63 -1.63
N GLU A 158 -6.85 -24.55 -2.25
CA GLU A 158 -5.61 -25.12 -1.76
C GLU A 158 -5.04 -24.38 -0.53
N ASP A 159 -5.12 -23.06 -0.51
CA ASP A 159 -4.54 -22.21 0.56
C ASP A 159 -5.47 -22.03 1.78
N LEU A 160 -6.74 -22.47 1.71
CA LEU A 160 -7.72 -22.36 2.80
C LEU A 160 -7.98 -23.71 3.54
N ILE A 161 -7.35 -24.78 3.15
CA ILE A 161 -7.36 -26.10 3.81
C ILE A 161 -6.08 -26.25 4.64
#